data_36faa2e84e52f9cc85f3fd66782242fe
#
_entry.id   36faa2e84e52f9cc85f3fd66782242fe
#
_cell.length_a   1.000
_cell.length_b   1.000
_cell.length_c   1.000
_cell.angle_alpha   90.00
_cell.angle_beta   90.00
_cell.angle_gamma   90.00
#
_symmetry.space_group_name_H-M   'P 1'
#
loop_
_entity.id
_entity.type
_entity.pdbx_description
1 polymer ?
#
loop_
_entity_poly.entity_id
_entity_poly.type
_entity_poly.pdbx_seq_one_letter_code
_entity_poly.pdbx_strand_id
1 'polypeptide(L)'
;LKPEEHKGHYHDIFEINQPLYIEIGMGKGDFIYQNALKHPENNYIGIEKFPSVLAAAINKINKNQSLPNLKLMHFDAIELENVFENGEIDHLFLNFSDPWPKKRHAKRRLTSSAFLDVYRRLLKKDGVIEFKTDNRGLFEYSLQSVTENNYHLDYVSLDLHNSPEANDNIMTEYERKFSVNGPIYKMIISDCKE
;
A
#
# COMPACT_ATOMS: atom_id res chain seq x y z
N LEU A 1 17.14 0.79 4.24
CA LEU A 1 17.44 -0.57 3.82
C LEU A 1 18.17 -0.56 2.47
N LYS A 2 18.94 -1.60 2.20
CA LYS A 2 19.41 -2.00 0.88
C LYS A 2 18.51 -3.14 0.41
N PRO A 3 17.51 -2.86 -0.39
CA PRO A 3 16.40 -3.78 -0.60
C PRO A 3 16.84 -5.12 -1.21
N GLU A 4 17.77 -5.09 -2.15
CA GLU A 4 18.19 -6.27 -2.92
C GLU A 4 18.89 -7.32 -2.04
N GLU A 5 19.45 -6.91 -0.89
CA GLU A 5 20.14 -7.80 0.05
C GLU A 5 19.16 -8.62 0.92
N HIS A 6 17.84 -8.28 0.89
CA HIS A 6 16.83 -8.85 1.78
C HIS A 6 15.73 -9.65 1.07
N LYS A 7 15.81 -9.79 -0.25
CA LYS A 7 14.81 -10.53 -1.04
C LYS A 7 14.66 -11.97 -0.51
N GLY A 8 13.43 -12.35 -0.17
CA GLY A 8 13.11 -13.64 0.44
C GLY A 8 13.46 -13.76 1.94
N HIS A 9 14.03 -12.71 2.52
CA HIS A 9 14.57 -12.71 3.88
C HIS A 9 14.17 -11.48 4.69
N TYR A 10 13.06 -10.80 4.34
CA TYR A 10 12.65 -9.61 5.08
C TYR A 10 12.33 -9.88 6.55
N HIS A 11 11.91 -11.10 6.90
CA HIS A 11 11.72 -11.51 8.29
C HIS A 11 13.01 -11.38 9.13
N ASP A 12 14.20 -11.49 8.53
CA ASP A 12 15.49 -11.41 9.24
C ASP A 12 15.84 -10.00 9.70
N ILE A 13 15.22 -8.96 9.12
CA ILE A 13 15.47 -7.56 9.50
C ILE A 13 14.54 -7.05 10.61
N PHE A 14 13.56 -7.86 11.00
CA PHE A 14 12.67 -7.59 12.11
C PHE A 14 13.04 -8.46 13.32
N GLU A 15 12.77 -7.97 14.52
CA GLU A 15 13.05 -8.72 15.76
C GLU A 15 12.15 -9.96 15.90
N ILE A 16 10.94 -9.91 15.33
CA ILE A 16 9.95 -10.97 15.39
C ILE A 16 9.46 -11.25 13.97
N ASN A 17 9.38 -12.54 13.63
CA ASN A 17 8.78 -12.97 12.36
C ASN A 17 7.25 -12.89 12.44
N GLN A 18 6.68 -11.91 11.76
CA GLN A 18 5.25 -11.58 11.74
C GLN A 18 4.78 -11.35 10.30
N PRO A 19 3.46 -11.32 10.02
CA PRO A 19 2.93 -10.96 8.71
C PRO A 19 3.53 -9.66 8.19
N LEU A 20 3.89 -9.63 6.91
CA LEU A 20 4.56 -8.51 6.25
C LEU A 20 3.56 -7.64 5.48
N TYR A 21 3.42 -6.39 5.89
CA TYR A 21 2.54 -5.38 5.33
C TYR A 21 3.35 -4.29 4.63
N ILE A 22 2.98 -3.93 3.41
CA ILE A 22 3.73 -2.98 2.59
C ILE A 22 2.84 -1.81 2.20
N GLU A 23 3.31 -0.57 2.35
CA GLU A 23 2.68 0.60 1.73
C GLU A 23 3.54 1.10 0.58
N ILE A 24 2.97 1.15 -0.63
CA ILE A 24 3.61 1.73 -1.82
C ILE A 24 3.24 3.20 -1.93
N GLY A 25 4.25 4.07 -2.02
CA GLY A 25 4.06 5.51 -2.06
C GLY A 25 3.64 6.08 -0.71
N MET A 26 4.33 5.68 0.36
CA MET A 26 3.97 6.06 1.74
C MET A 26 4.02 7.57 2.03
N GLY A 27 4.57 8.37 1.13
CA GLY A 27 4.75 9.80 1.34
C GLY A 27 5.57 10.09 2.59
N LYS A 28 5.03 10.89 3.52
CA LYS A 28 5.70 11.22 4.78
C LYS A 28 5.52 10.15 5.88
N GLY A 29 4.95 8.99 5.56
CA GLY A 29 4.92 7.80 6.41
C GLY A 29 3.90 7.82 7.55
N ASP A 30 2.94 8.75 7.58
CA ASP A 30 1.96 8.85 8.65
C ASP A 30 1.10 7.59 8.78
N PHE A 31 0.56 7.12 7.64
CA PHE A 31 -0.33 5.97 7.61
C PHE A 31 0.39 4.70 8.08
N ILE A 32 1.54 4.40 7.49
CA ILE A 32 2.30 3.19 7.83
C ILE A 32 2.79 3.22 9.28
N TYR A 33 3.18 4.40 9.79
CA TYR A 33 3.59 4.57 11.18
C TYR A 33 2.44 4.31 12.16
N GLN A 34 1.24 4.87 11.88
CA GLN A 34 0.06 4.65 12.73
C GLN A 34 -0.40 3.18 12.70
N ASN A 35 -0.31 2.52 11.53
CA ASN A 35 -0.58 1.09 11.44
C ASN A 35 0.41 0.28 12.29
N ALA A 36 1.71 0.54 12.17
CA ALA A 36 2.73 -0.16 12.94
C ALA A 36 2.59 0.05 14.46
N LEU A 37 2.14 1.23 14.87
CA LEU A 37 1.87 1.56 16.27
C LEU A 37 0.62 0.85 16.80
N LYS A 38 -0.47 0.84 16.01
CA LYS A 38 -1.77 0.27 16.40
C LYS A 38 -1.79 -1.26 16.34
N HIS A 39 -0.99 -1.83 15.43
CA HIS A 39 -0.94 -3.26 15.13
C HIS A 39 0.49 -3.82 15.25
N PRO A 40 1.03 -3.91 16.49
CA PRO A 40 2.39 -4.39 16.72
C PRO A 40 2.59 -5.87 16.38
N GLU A 41 1.53 -6.61 16.13
CA GLU A 41 1.51 -8.01 15.69
C GLU A 41 1.89 -8.19 14.20
N ASN A 42 2.10 -7.11 13.44
CA ASN A 42 2.51 -7.14 12.05
C ASN A 42 3.81 -6.36 11.84
N ASN A 43 4.59 -6.76 10.85
CA ASN A 43 5.75 -6.03 10.35
C ASN A 43 5.39 -5.15 9.16
N TYR A 44 5.98 -3.96 9.09
CA TYR A 44 5.64 -2.96 8.10
C TYR A 44 6.85 -2.46 7.34
N ILE A 45 6.71 -2.32 6.02
CA ILE A 45 7.68 -1.63 5.16
C ILE A 45 6.96 -0.52 4.40
N GLY A 46 7.37 0.73 4.64
CA GLY A 46 6.93 1.87 3.83
C GLY A 46 7.91 2.12 2.68
N ILE A 47 7.39 2.13 1.44
CA ILE A 47 8.17 2.35 0.22
C ILE A 47 7.89 3.74 -0.33
N GLU A 48 8.95 4.51 -0.62
CA GLU A 48 8.85 5.82 -1.25
C GLU A 48 9.97 5.98 -2.30
N LYS A 49 9.59 6.42 -3.50
CA LYS A 49 10.53 6.59 -4.62
C LYS A 49 11.25 7.93 -4.65
N PHE A 50 10.70 8.95 -3.97
CA PHE A 50 11.30 10.27 -3.94
C PHE A 50 12.20 10.46 -2.71
N PRO A 51 13.53 10.59 -2.88
CA PRO A 51 14.47 10.68 -1.75
C PRO A 51 14.16 11.84 -0.79
N SER A 52 13.70 12.97 -1.30
CA SER A 52 13.36 14.15 -0.48
C SER A 52 12.14 13.90 0.40
N VAL A 53 11.15 13.15 -0.12
CA VAL A 53 9.93 12.78 0.63
C VAL A 53 10.28 11.74 1.70
N LEU A 54 11.08 10.72 1.33
CA LEU A 54 11.58 9.73 2.27
C LEU A 54 12.39 10.37 3.41
N ALA A 55 13.28 11.32 3.10
CA ALA A 55 14.03 12.04 4.13
C ALA A 55 13.12 12.82 5.10
N ALA A 56 12.05 13.42 4.58
CA ALA A 56 11.04 14.09 5.41
C ALA A 56 10.29 13.07 6.32
N ALA A 57 9.97 11.88 5.78
CA ALA A 57 9.35 10.80 6.54
C ALA A 57 10.27 10.31 7.67
N ILE A 58 11.55 10.04 7.38
CA ILE A 58 12.54 9.63 8.38
C ILE A 58 12.67 10.68 9.50
N ASN A 59 12.80 11.96 9.14
CA ASN A 59 12.90 13.04 10.11
C ASN A 59 11.64 13.16 10.98
N LYS A 60 10.46 12.92 10.42
CA LYS A 60 9.19 12.94 11.15
C LYS A 60 9.09 11.76 12.11
N ILE A 61 9.38 10.54 11.64
CA ILE A 61 9.30 9.31 12.44
C ILE A 61 10.34 9.33 13.57
N ASN A 62 11.55 9.81 13.31
CA ASN A 62 12.60 9.91 14.35
C ASN A 62 12.27 10.88 15.50
N LYS A 63 11.30 11.77 15.32
CA LYS A 63 10.79 12.64 16.41
C LYS A 63 9.77 11.93 17.30
N ASN A 64 9.29 10.77 16.88
CA ASN A 64 8.33 9.94 17.58
C ASN A 64 9.05 8.72 18.19
N GLN A 65 8.28 7.81 18.77
CA GLN A 65 8.81 6.53 19.25
C GLN A 65 9.32 5.68 18.08
N SER A 66 10.52 5.12 18.21
CA SER A 66 11.01 4.11 17.27
C SER A 66 10.17 2.84 17.39
N LEU A 67 9.77 2.28 16.27
CA LEU A 67 8.98 1.06 16.20
C LEU A 67 9.82 -0.06 15.60
N PRO A 68 10.06 -1.18 16.33
CA PRO A 68 10.88 -2.28 15.84
C PRO A 68 10.26 -2.98 14.61
N ASN A 69 8.92 -2.95 14.52
CA ASN A 69 8.14 -3.54 13.45
C ASN A 69 7.94 -2.61 12.22
N LEU A 70 8.66 -1.46 12.13
CA LEU A 70 8.58 -0.56 10.99
C LEU A 70 9.94 -0.33 10.35
N LYS A 71 10.03 -0.54 9.05
CA LYS A 71 11.20 -0.20 8.21
C LYS A 71 10.77 0.69 7.06
N LEU A 72 11.69 1.54 6.58
CA LEU A 72 11.46 2.43 5.43
C LEU A 72 12.44 2.09 4.31
N MET A 73 11.95 2.15 3.08
CA MET A 73 12.68 1.76 1.88
C MET A 73 12.60 2.84 0.82
N HIS A 74 13.75 3.24 0.27
CA HIS A 74 13.81 4.03 -0.96
C HIS A 74 13.76 3.09 -2.16
N PHE A 75 12.64 3.05 -2.88
CA PHE A 75 12.49 2.14 -4.02
C PHE A 75 11.37 2.59 -4.98
N ASP A 76 11.48 2.25 -6.26
CA ASP A 76 10.39 2.43 -7.23
C ASP A 76 9.58 1.13 -7.36
N ALA A 77 8.27 1.24 -7.25
CA ALA A 77 7.34 0.11 -7.33
C ALA A 77 7.38 -0.64 -8.68
N ILE A 78 7.94 -0.05 -9.72
CA ILE A 78 8.12 -0.71 -11.03
C ILE A 78 9.04 -1.94 -10.92
N GLU A 79 9.93 -1.97 -9.93
CA GLU A 79 10.95 -2.98 -9.76
C GLU A 79 10.76 -3.88 -8.52
N LEU A 80 9.54 -3.98 -7.98
CA LEU A 80 9.25 -4.74 -6.75
C LEU A 80 9.74 -6.19 -6.80
N GLU A 81 9.68 -6.85 -7.97
CA GLU A 81 10.14 -8.23 -8.14
C GLU A 81 11.67 -8.38 -7.96
N ASN A 82 12.43 -7.29 -8.02
CA ASN A 82 13.86 -7.32 -7.76
C ASN A 82 14.17 -7.42 -6.26
N VAL A 83 13.22 -7.00 -5.41
CA VAL A 83 13.44 -6.86 -3.98
C VAL A 83 12.53 -7.71 -3.10
N PHE A 84 11.45 -8.26 -3.64
CA PHE A 84 10.57 -9.22 -2.94
C PHE A 84 10.54 -10.56 -3.65
N GLU A 85 10.47 -11.64 -2.86
CA GLU A 85 10.28 -13.01 -3.34
C GLU A 85 8.78 -13.29 -3.55
N ASN A 86 8.48 -14.31 -4.35
CA ASN A 86 7.10 -14.75 -4.55
C ASN A 86 6.49 -15.22 -3.24
N GLY A 87 5.29 -14.72 -2.93
CA GLY A 87 4.57 -15.10 -1.71
C GLY A 87 5.19 -14.58 -0.42
N GLU A 88 5.92 -13.46 -0.47
CA GLU A 88 6.55 -12.87 0.71
C GLU A 88 5.66 -11.84 1.43
N ILE A 89 4.69 -11.24 0.74
CA ILE A 89 3.87 -10.14 1.23
C ILE A 89 2.50 -10.65 1.68
N ASP A 90 2.06 -10.26 2.89
CA ASP A 90 0.73 -10.59 3.40
C ASP A 90 -0.32 -9.52 3.05
N HIS A 91 0.07 -8.24 3.04
CA HIS A 91 -0.86 -7.14 2.79
C HIS A 91 -0.18 -5.99 2.06
N LEU A 92 -0.87 -5.44 1.05
CA LEU A 92 -0.38 -4.32 0.25
C LEU A 92 -1.33 -3.13 0.35
N PHE A 93 -0.83 -1.97 0.76
CA PHE A 93 -1.57 -0.72 0.80
C PHE A 93 -1.20 0.18 -0.37
N LEU A 94 -2.23 0.67 -1.07
CA LEU A 94 -2.13 1.65 -2.15
C LEU A 94 -3.01 2.86 -1.78
N ASN A 95 -2.42 3.88 -1.18
CA ASN A 95 -3.15 5.05 -0.69
C ASN A 95 -2.88 6.27 -1.56
N PHE A 96 -3.94 6.84 -2.17
CA PHE A 96 -3.92 8.12 -2.89
C PHE A 96 -2.80 8.23 -3.95
N SER A 97 -2.57 7.14 -4.66
CA SER A 97 -1.59 7.10 -5.76
C SER A 97 -2.00 8.02 -6.90
N ASP A 98 -1.01 8.41 -7.71
CA ASP A 98 -1.20 9.29 -8.86
C ASP A 98 -2.25 8.73 -9.84
N PRO A 99 -3.28 9.52 -10.23
CA PRO A 99 -4.38 9.03 -11.05
C PRO A 99 -4.03 8.87 -12.54
N TRP A 100 -2.92 9.48 -13.00
CA TRP A 100 -2.48 9.45 -14.39
C TRP A 100 -3.64 9.61 -15.38
N PRO A 101 -4.27 10.81 -15.49
CA PRO A 101 -5.57 10.98 -16.15
C PRO A 101 -5.54 10.70 -17.65
N LYS A 102 -4.38 10.83 -18.31
CA LYS A 102 -4.24 10.57 -19.75
C LYS A 102 -4.23 9.06 -20.03
N LYS A 103 -5.09 8.57 -20.96
CA LYS A 103 -5.17 7.15 -21.34
C LYS A 103 -3.81 6.52 -21.66
N ARG A 104 -2.91 7.23 -22.36
CA ARG A 104 -1.55 6.76 -22.68
C ARG A 104 -0.67 6.46 -21.45
N HIS A 105 -1.06 6.98 -20.27
CA HIS A 105 -0.35 6.77 -19.02
C HIS A 105 -1.05 5.74 -18.10
N ALA A 106 -2.13 5.11 -18.52
CA ALA A 106 -2.91 4.17 -17.69
C ALA A 106 -2.02 3.05 -17.09
N LYS A 107 -1.04 2.57 -17.86
CA LYS A 107 -0.08 1.56 -17.38
C LYS A 107 0.80 1.98 -16.19
N ARG A 108 0.83 3.29 -15.86
CA ARG A 108 1.55 3.82 -14.69
C ARG A 108 0.73 3.80 -13.40
N ARG A 109 -0.58 3.56 -13.51
CA ARG A 109 -1.46 3.45 -12.36
C ARG A 109 -1.09 2.20 -11.57
N LEU A 110 -1.02 2.30 -10.26
CA LEU A 110 -0.66 1.17 -9.39
C LEU A 110 -1.72 0.05 -9.39
N THR A 111 -2.87 0.26 -9.97
CA THR A 111 -3.92 -0.74 -10.21
C THR A 111 -4.02 -1.19 -11.67
N SER A 112 -2.99 -0.92 -12.51
CA SER A 112 -2.95 -1.43 -13.87
C SER A 112 -2.65 -2.94 -13.91
N SER A 113 -3.06 -3.64 -14.99
CA SER A 113 -2.83 -5.08 -15.15
C SER A 113 -1.38 -5.49 -14.89
N ALA A 114 -0.41 -4.71 -15.39
CA ALA A 114 1.01 -5.02 -15.17
C ALA A 114 1.39 -5.02 -13.69
N PHE A 115 0.88 -4.07 -12.90
CA PHE A 115 1.11 -4.05 -11.46
C PHE A 115 0.33 -5.16 -10.73
N LEU A 116 -0.93 -5.40 -11.12
CA LEU A 116 -1.75 -6.48 -10.53
C LEU A 116 -1.09 -7.84 -10.75
N ASP A 117 -0.49 -8.10 -11.93
CA ASP A 117 0.26 -9.32 -12.21
C ASP A 117 1.50 -9.47 -11.31
N VAL A 118 2.21 -8.37 -11.04
CA VAL A 118 3.34 -8.36 -10.10
C VAL A 118 2.84 -8.67 -8.68
N TYR A 119 1.81 -7.97 -8.21
CA TYR A 119 1.27 -8.16 -6.86
C TYR A 119 0.77 -9.58 -6.63
N ARG A 120 0.13 -10.21 -7.64
CA ARG A 120 -0.31 -11.62 -7.58
C ARG A 120 0.82 -12.59 -7.27
N ARG A 121 2.01 -12.34 -7.82
CA ARG A 121 3.18 -13.17 -7.54
C ARG A 121 3.76 -12.92 -6.16
N LEU A 122 3.84 -11.66 -5.75
CA LEU A 122 4.49 -11.26 -4.51
C LEU A 122 3.63 -11.51 -3.26
N LEU A 123 2.29 -11.48 -3.42
CA LEU A 123 1.38 -11.75 -2.31
C LEU A 123 1.33 -13.23 -1.98
N LYS A 124 1.20 -13.53 -0.69
CA LYS A 124 0.84 -14.88 -0.21
C LYS A 124 -0.54 -15.29 -0.73
N LYS A 125 -0.88 -16.57 -0.58
CA LYS A 125 -2.16 -17.11 -1.06
C LYS A 125 -3.37 -16.35 -0.52
N ASP A 126 -3.33 -15.97 0.77
CA ASP A 126 -4.41 -15.24 1.43
C ASP A 126 -4.08 -13.74 1.57
N GLY A 127 -3.10 -13.27 0.80
CA GLY A 127 -2.68 -11.88 0.80
C GLY A 127 -3.69 -10.98 0.09
N VAL A 128 -3.83 -9.75 0.60
CA VAL A 128 -4.82 -8.78 0.11
C VAL A 128 -4.17 -7.46 -0.32
N ILE A 129 -4.86 -6.75 -1.19
CA ILE A 129 -4.53 -5.38 -1.59
C ILE A 129 -5.65 -4.46 -1.09
N GLU A 130 -5.28 -3.45 -0.33
CA GLU A 130 -6.18 -2.39 0.09
C GLU A 130 -5.86 -1.11 -0.69
N PHE A 131 -6.85 -0.55 -1.36
CA PHE A 131 -6.73 0.64 -2.18
C PHE A 131 -7.69 1.73 -1.72
N LYS A 132 -7.15 2.94 -1.51
CA LYS A 132 -7.93 4.15 -1.20
C LYS A 132 -7.59 5.29 -2.16
N THR A 133 -8.60 6.05 -2.56
CA THR A 133 -8.45 7.27 -3.37
C THR A 133 -9.65 8.20 -3.21
N ASP A 134 -9.43 9.50 -3.40
CA ASP A 134 -10.46 10.53 -3.57
C ASP A 134 -10.82 10.73 -5.05
N ASN A 135 -10.03 10.15 -5.96
CA ASN A 135 -10.21 10.31 -7.40
C ASN A 135 -11.19 9.26 -7.96
N ARG A 136 -12.43 9.67 -8.21
CA ARG A 136 -13.49 8.81 -8.75
C ARG A 136 -13.08 8.11 -10.05
N GLY A 137 -12.46 8.83 -10.99
CA GLY A 137 -12.06 8.23 -12.26
C GLY A 137 -10.97 7.16 -12.13
N LEU A 138 -10.04 7.35 -11.19
CA LEU A 138 -9.07 6.31 -10.85
C LEU A 138 -9.76 5.12 -10.18
N PHE A 139 -10.73 5.35 -9.30
CA PHE A 139 -11.46 4.29 -8.62
C PHE A 139 -12.28 3.44 -9.60
N GLU A 140 -13.03 4.08 -10.50
CA GLU A 140 -13.80 3.40 -11.57
C GLU A 140 -12.89 2.56 -12.48
N TYR A 141 -11.75 3.13 -12.90
CA TYR A 141 -10.74 2.39 -13.65
C TYR A 141 -10.20 1.18 -12.85
N SER A 142 -9.93 1.38 -11.57
CA SER A 142 -9.37 0.33 -10.71
C SER A 142 -10.35 -0.83 -10.52
N LEU A 143 -11.64 -0.55 -10.32
CA LEU A 143 -12.70 -1.57 -10.26
C LEU A 143 -12.74 -2.40 -11.56
N GLN A 144 -12.68 -1.73 -12.72
CA GLN A 144 -12.64 -2.43 -14.00
C GLN A 144 -11.36 -3.28 -14.13
N SER A 145 -10.20 -2.71 -13.82
CA SER A 145 -8.91 -3.37 -13.94
C SER A 145 -8.83 -4.64 -13.07
N VAL A 146 -9.26 -4.57 -11.80
CA VAL A 146 -9.20 -5.73 -10.89
C VAL A 146 -10.16 -6.84 -11.34
N THR A 147 -11.34 -6.48 -11.87
CA THR A 147 -12.31 -7.43 -12.42
C THR A 147 -11.76 -8.12 -13.67
N GLU A 148 -11.19 -7.35 -14.60
CA GLU A 148 -10.58 -7.88 -15.84
C GLU A 148 -9.39 -8.79 -15.58
N ASN A 149 -8.70 -8.60 -14.44
CA ASN A 149 -7.57 -9.42 -14.01
C ASN A 149 -7.96 -10.54 -13.01
N ASN A 150 -9.25 -10.87 -12.89
CA ASN A 150 -9.76 -11.97 -12.04
C ASN A 150 -9.35 -11.86 -10.57
N TYR A 151 -9.37 -10.65 -10.01
CA TYR A 151 -9.32 -10.46 -8.57
C TYR A 151 -10.73 -10.52 -7.97
N HIS A 152 -10.84 -11.05 -6.78
CA HIS A 152 -12.05 -11.00 -5.98
C HIS A 152 -12.18 -9.64 -5.29
N LEU A 153 -13.37 -9.05 -5.30
CA LEU A 153 -13.69 -7.83 -4.55
C LEU A 153 -14.23 -8.23 -3.18
N ASP A 154 -13.38 -8.19 -2.16
CA ASP A 154 -13.76 -8.55 -0.79
C ASP A 154 -14.57 -7.44 -0.12
N TYR A 155 -14.25 -6.18 -0.45
CA TYR A 155 -14.92 -5.00 0.10
C TYR A 155 -14.87 -3.83 -0.88
N VAL A 156 -15.96 -3.06 -0.94
CA VAL A 156 -16.05 -1.79 -1.69
C VAL A 156 -16.83 -0.77 -0.89
N SER A 157 -16.27 0.42 -0.74
CA SER A 157 -16.97 1.61 -0.24
C SER A 157 -16.84 2.76 -1.22
N LEU A 158 -17.96 3.42 -1.51
CA LEU A 158 -18.01 4.63 -2.32
C LEU A 158 -17.93 5.91 -1.46
N ASP A 159 -17.99 5.75 -0.15
CA ASP A 159 -17.87 6.84 0.83
C ASP A 159 -17.40 6.25 2.18
N LEU A 160 -16.09 6.05 2.30
CA LEU A 160 -15.50 5.39 3.47
C LEU A 160 -15.80 6.12 4.78
N HIS A 161 -15.80 7.46 4.77
CA HIS A 161 -15.98 8.24 5.99
C HIS A 161 -17.42 8.22 6.52
N ASN A 162 -18.38 7.85 5.68
CA ASN A 162 -19.79 7.63 6.06
C ASN A 162 -20.16 6.14 6.12
N SER A 163 -19.17 5.24 6.08
CA SER A 163 -19.37 3.80 6.21
C SER A 163 -19.14 3.32 7.66
N PRO A 164 -19.60 2.11 8.02
CA PRO A 164 -19.29 1.50 9.32
C PRO A 164 -17.79 1.39 9.61
N GLU A 165 -16.98 1.18 8.58
CA GLU A 165 -15.52 1.01 8.66
C GLU A 165 -14.77 2.33 8.93
N ALA A 166 -15.46 3.47 8.92
CA ALA A 166 -14.86 4.78 9.22
C ALA A 166 -14.16 4.82 10.58
N ASN A 167 -14.69 4.09 11.56
CA ASN A 167 -14.16 4.06 12.93
C ASN A 167 -12.79 3.38 13.04
N ASP A 168 -12.53 2.41 12.17
CA ASP A 168 -11.27 1.66 12.15
C ASP A 168 -10.27 2.19 11.10
N ASN A 169 -10.70 3.16 10.29
CA ASN A 169 -9.89 3.73 9.24
C ASN A 169 -8.71 4.54 9.81
N ILE A 170 -7.51 4.13 9.47
CA ILE A 170 -6.31 4.94 9.69
C ILE A 170 -6.15 5.87 8.49
N MET A 171 -6.26 7.18 8.75
CA MET A 171 -6.16 8.19 7.69
C MET A 171 -4.71 8.54 7.37
N THR A 172 -4.41 8.70 6.08
CA THR A 172 -3.16 9.33 5.63
C THR A 172 -3.15 10.84 5.96
N GLU A 173 -1.99 11.51 5.90
CA GLU A 173 -1.92 12.98 5.99
C GLU A 173 -2.72 13.65 4.87
N TYR A 174 -2.64 13.07 3.64
CA TYR A 174 -3.40 13.54 2.49
C TYR A 174 -4.92 13.41 2.74
N GLU A 175 -5.37 12.25 3.20
CA GLU A 175 -6.78 11.98 3.47
C GLU A 175 -7.36 12.97 4.49
N ARG A 176 -6.66 13.22 5.61
CA ARG A 176 -7.10 14.21 6.61
C ARG A 176 -7.28 15.61 6.03
N LYS A 177 -6.42 15.99 5.08
CA LYS A 177 -6.44 17.32 4.47
C LYS A 177 -7.52 17.46 3.40
N PHE A 178 -7.77 16.43 2.61
CA PHE A 178 -8.57 16.53 1.39
C PHE A 178 -9.95 15.84 1.49
N SER A 179 -10.22 15.01 2.47
CA SER A 179 -11.52 14.33 2.66
C SER A 179 -12.70 15.29 2.84
N VAL A 180 -12.45 16.53 3.23
CA VAL A 180 -13.47 17.58 3.30
C VAL A 180 -14.01 18.01 1.92
N ASN A 181 -13.30 17.65 0.84
CA ASN A 181 -13.67 18.04 -0.53
C ASN A 181 -14.57 17.00 -1.23
N GLY A 182 -14.77 15.84 -0.66
CA GLY A 182 -15.59 14.77 -1.25
C GLY A 182 -15.34 13.40 -0.61
N PRO A 183 -16.05 12.38 -1.11
CA PRO A 183 -15.96 11.04 -0.57
C PRO A 183 -14.59 10.40 -0.81
N ILE A 184 -14.19 9.53 0.10
CA ILE A 184 -13.05 8.64 -0.07
C ILE A 184 -13.57 7.26 -0.51
N TYR A 185 -13.05 6.79 -1.63
CA TYR A 185 -13.34 5.47 -2.16
C TYR A 185 -12.34 4.47 -1.62
N LYS A 186 -12.81 3.28 -1.24
CA LYS A 186 -11.99 2.19 -0.76
C LYS A 186 -12.41 0.87 -1.40
N MET A 187 -11.44 0.03 -1.73
CA MET A 187 -11.68 -1.39 -2.00
C MET A 187 -10.61 -2.24 -1.35
N ILE A 188 -10.99 -3.48 -1.01
CA ILE A 188 -10.09 -4.56 -0.63
C ILE A 188 -10.29 -5.67 -1.63
N ILE A 189 -9.20 -6.21 -2.13
CA ILE A 189 -9.21 -7.27 -3.14
C ILE A 189 -8.23 -8.37 -2.75
N SER A 190 -8.57 -9.60 -3.12
CA SER A 190 -7.73 -10.77 -3.01
C SER A 190 -7.62 -11.50 -4.35
N ASP A 191 -6.60 -12.34 -4.51
CA ASP A 191 -6.47 -13.14 -5.73
C ASP A 191 -7.43 -14.33 -5.69
N CYS A 192 -8.12 -14.59 -6.81
CA CYS A 192 -8.93 -15.78 -7.03
C CYS A 192 -8.03 -17.00 -7.30
N LYS A 193 -7.09 -17.31 -6.41
CA LYS A 193 -6.28 -18.53 -6.55
C LYS A 193 -7.13 -19.73 -6.17
N GLU A 194 -7.39 -20.61 -7.15
CA GLU A 194 -7.91 -21.96 -6.91
C GLU A 194 -6.93 -22.83 -6.09
#